data_41e9b0eee75089123ad78208302586e1
#
_entry.id   41e9b0eee75089123ad78208302586e1
#
_cell.length_a   1.000
_cell.length_b   1.000
_cell.length_c   1.000
_cell.angle_alpha   90.00
_cell.angle_beta   90.00
_cell.angle_gamma   90.00
#
_symmetry.space_group_name_H-M   'P 1'
#
loop_
_entity.id
_entity.type
_entity.pdbx_description
1 polymer ?
#
loop_
_entity_poly.entity_id
_entity_poly.type
_entity_poly.pdbx_seq_one_letter_code
_entity_poly.pdbx_strand_id
1 'polypeptide(L)'
;MKIKGFNLLLAALCLSGIISCGVASCGDDPETPTWKGIKSPDDAKVTGTVSGDFDIDNPQPGSMATVTLSDFPGSQNSFRDLQSQIGGSPVGAAVLPLVGMEVYYQRGSKIGLECIRSSCTESTFTDRLQQRLLDMYKSTDANYFRPYQVAAFLKGATPENGYNPTRPYTFELTYKSKEEAQLLGGTVYTFRLKYSGSESSKDVQIQVVRPNGQPYFIASSWSSCYVYVKHIAYGQTFNGLD
;
A
#
# COMPACT_ATOMS: atom_id res chain seq x y z
N MET A 1 59.99 25.15 30.13
CA MET A 1 60.48 23.89 30.75
C MET A 1 60.29 22.81 29.74
N LYS A 2 61.43 22.21 29.31
CA LYS A 2 61.58 21.16 28.28
C LYS A 2 61.15 19.79 28.84
N ILE A 3 60.65 18.89 27.99
CA ILE A 3 60.99 17.45 27.92
C ILE A 3 60.15 16.90 26.73
N LYS A 4 60.72 16.60 25.55
CA LYS A 4 61.29 15.38 24.99
C LYS A 4 60.28 14.20 25.14
N GLY A 5 59.66 13.61 24.13
CA GLY A 5 60.28 12.99 22.95
C GLY A 5 60.51 11.49 23.22
N PHE A 6 59.66 10.60 22.66
CA PHE A 6 60.07 9.21 22.43
C PHE A 6 59.31 8.62 21.25
N ASN A 7 60.05 8.48 20.17
CA ASN A 7 59.71 7.58 19.07
C ASN A 7 60.00 6.16 19.49
N LEU A 8 59.12 5.21 19.18
CA LEU A 8 59.54 3.85 18.94
C LEU A 8 58.75 3.21 17.81
N LEU A 9 59.48 3.00 16.74
CA LEU A 9 59.18 2.15 15.60
C LEU A 9 59.30 0.69 16.03
N LEU A 10 58.35 -0.20 15.73
CA LEU A 10 58.67 -1.60 15.51
C LEU A 10 57.67 -2.24 14.53
N ALA A 11 58.25 -2.67 13.51
CA ALA A 11 58.04 -3.55 12.38
C ALA A 11 57.04 -4.71 12.51
N ALA A 12 56.31 -4.86 11.47
CA ALA A 12 55.83 -6.03 10.71
C ALA A 12 55.92 -7.42 11.36
N LEU A 13 54.76 -8.11 11.35
CA LEU A 13 54.69 -9.51 10.98
C LEU A 13 53.35 -9.81 10.31
N CYS A 14 53.44 -10.15 9.02
CA CYS A 14 52.35 -10.74 8.24
C CYS A 14 52.03 -12.11 8.82
N LEU A 15 50.79 -12.35 9.18
CA LEU A 15 50.22 -13.69 9.21
C LEU A 15 48.86 -13.64 8.56
N SER A 16 48.84 -14.18 7.35
CA SER A 16 47.65 -14.49 6.55
C SER A 16 46.77 -15.46 7.32
N GLY A 17 45.70 -14.94 7.94
CA GLY A 17 44.61 -15.71 8.42
C GLY A 17 43.37 -15.28 7.64
N ILE A 18 42.98 -16.05 6.64
CA ILE A 18 41.71 -15.93 5.96
C ILE A 18 40.65 -16.37 6.99
N ILE A 19 40.16 -15.42 7.76
CA ILE A 19 38.91 -15.62 8.49
C ILE A 19 37.79 -15.30 7.47
N SER A 20 37.29 -16.38 6.88
CA SER A 20 35.99 -16.40 6.25
C SER A 20 34.97 -16.01 7.32
N CYS A 21 34.68 -14.71 7.43
CA CYS A 21 33.48 -14.25 8.09
C CYS A 21 32.33 -14.71 7.20
N GLY A 22 31.78 -15.89 7.52
CA GLY A 22 30.47 -16.26 7.08
C GLY A 22 29.55 -15.09 7.45
N VAL A 23 29.02 -14.43 6.43
CA VAL A 23 27.83 -13.56 6.58
C VAL A 23 26.76 -14.47 7.18
N ALA A 24 26.59 -14.38 8.50
CA ALA A 24 25.40 -14.89 9.14
C ALA A 24 24.26 -14.18 8.44
N SER A 25 23.58 -14.92 7.58
CA SER A 25 22.27 -14.55 7.06
C SER A 25 21.42 -14.20 8.26
N CYS A 26 21.17 -12.92 8.46
CA CYS A 26 20.20 -12.47 9.44
C CYS A 26 18.86 -13.08 9.05
N GLY A 27 18.39 -13.94 9.93
CA GLY A 27 17.05 -14.43 10.13
C GLY A 27 16.17 -14.52 8.90
N ASP A 28 15.94 -15.74 8.44
CA ASP A 28 14.77 -16.05 7.62
C ASP A 28 13.55 -15.46 8.32
N ASP A 29 12.93 -14.45 7.68
CA ASP A 29 11.56 -14.07 8.02
C ASP A 29 10.73 -15.37 8.04
N PRO A 30 9.90 -15.58 9.07
CA PRO A 30 9.06 -16.78 9.12
C PRO A 30 8.34 -16.89 7.79
N GLU A 31 8.49 -18.05 7.16
CA GLU A 31 8.00 -18.34 5.81
C GLU A 31 6.63 -17.74 5.60
N THR A 32 6.59 -16.73 4.74
CA THR A 32 5.32 -16.17 4.26
C THR A 32 4.54 -17.34 3.70
N PRO A 33 3.28 -17.56 4.07
CA PRO A 33 2.50 -18.64 3.50
C PRO A 33 2.61 -18.59 1.98
N THR A 34 3.20 -19.62 1.39
CA THR A 34 3.32 -19.74 -0.07
C THR A 34 1.93 -20.02 -0.61
N TRP A 35 1.21 -18.98 -0.99
CA TRP A 35 -0.03 -19.09 -1.72
C TRP A 35 0.30 -19.72 -3.09
N LYS A 36 -0.35 -20.83 -3.38
CA LYS A 36 -0.29 -21.43 -4.72
C LYS A 36 -0.89 -20.41 -5.69
N GLY A 37 -0.08 -19.87 -6.58
CA GLY A 37 -0.55 -18.91 -7.60
C GLY A 37 0.20 -17.59 -7.67
N ILE A 38 1.13 -17.29 -6.75
CA ILE A 38 1.93 -16.05 -6.83
C ILE A 38 2.81 -16.10 -8.08
N LYS A 39 2.43 -15.32 -9.09
CA LYS A 39 3.27 -15.10 -10.28
C LYS A 39 4.60 -14.48 -9.86
N SER A 40 5.65 -14.80 -10.60
CA SER A 40 6.96 -14.17 -10.41
C SER A 40 6.82 -12.63 -10.44
N PRO A 41 7.43 -11.91 -9.49
CA PRO A 41 7.20 -10.48 -9.29
C PRO A 41 7.52 -9.58 -10.48
N ASP A 42 8.35 -10.05 -11.40
CA ASP A 42 9.08 -9.17 -12.33
C ASP A 42 8.46 -9.05 -13.73
N ASP A 43 7.46 -9.87 -14.09
CA ASP A 43 7.07 -9.99 -15.50
C ASP A 43 5.68 -9.44 -15.87
N ALA A 44 4.82 -9.10 -14.93
CA ALA A 44 3.50 -8.60 -15.24
C ALA A 44 3.48 -7.08 -15.33
N LYS A 45 3.41 -6.55 -16.55
CA LYS A 45 3.12 -5.12 -16.76
C LYS A 45 1.71 -4.83 -16.24
N VAL A 46 1.64 -4.24 -15.05
CA VAL A 46 0.38 -3.78 -14.48
C VAL A 46 -0.05 -2.49 -15.18
N THR A 47 -1.30 -2.45 -15.62
CA THR A 47 -1.90 -1.24 -16.19
C THR A 47 -3.05 -0.76 -15.32
N GLY A 48 -3.17 0.58 -15.21
CA GLY A 48 -4.24 1.23 -14.49
C GLY A 48 -4.91 2.30 -15.37
N THR A 49 -6.23 2.38 -15.27
CA THR A 49 -7.02 3.40 -15.96
C THR A 49 -7.99 4.07 -14.98
N VAL A 50 -8.25 5.36 -15.21
CA VAL A 50 -9.25 6.14 -14.49
C VAL A 50 -10.36 6.51 -15.47
N SER A 51 -11.61 6.32 -15.06
CA SER A 51 -12.79 6.66 -15.88
C SER A 51 -13.95 7.11 -15.00
N GLY A 52 -15.02 7.60 -15.61
CA GLY A 52 -16.24 8.07 -14.93
C GLY A 52 -16.52 9.54 -15.18
N ASP A 53 -17.44 10.09 -14.41
CA ASP A 53 -17.98 11.45 -14.62
C ASP A 53 -17.26 12.53 -13.79
N PHE A 54 -16.24 12.16 -13.03
CA PHE A 54 -15.49 13.12 -12.23
C PHE A 54 -14.60 14.00 -13.11
N ASP A 55 -14.90 15.31 -13.08
CA ASP A 55 -14.12 16.36 -13.74
C ASP A 55 -13.35 17.16 -12.67
N ILE A 56 -12.05 17.22 -12.75
CA ILE A 56 -11.20 17.93 -11.78
C ILE A 56 -11.35 19.44 -11.85
N ASP A 57 -11.64 19.98 -13.03
CA ASP A 57 -11.80 21.41 -13.25
C ASP A 57 -13.17 21.91 -12.77
N ASN A 58 -14.19 21.05 -12.89
CA ASN A 58 -15.56 21.34 -12.43
C ASN A 58 -16.19 20.18 -11.65
N PRO A 59 -15.64 19.81 -10.49
CA PRO A 59 -16.08 18.62 -9.78
C PRO A 59 -17.46 18.80 -9.16
N GLN A 60 -18.38 17.89 -9.50
CA GLN A 60 -19.76 17.90 -8.97
C GLN A 60 -19.89 16.83 -7.87
N PRO A 61 -20.33 17.20 -6.63
CA PRO A 61 -20.60 16.22 -5.60
C PRO A 61 -21.55 15.13 -6.08
N GLY A 62 -21.18 13.87 -5.83
CA GLY A 62 -21.92 12.70 -6.32
C GLY A 62 -21.41 12.14 -7.64
N SER A 63 -20.50 12.82 -8.36
CA SER A 63 -19.85 12.26 -9.56
C SER A 63 -19.21 10.94 -9.24
N MET A 64 -19.44 9.96 -10.11
CA MET A 64 -18.90 8.62 -10.01
C MET A 64 -17.57 8.53 -10.76
N ALA A 65 -16.63 7.81 -10.17
CA ALA A 65 -15.37 7.50 -10.83
C ALA A 65 -14.96 6.06 -10.54
N THR A 66 -14.19 5.48 -11.45
CA THR A 66 -13.64 4.14 -11.30
C THR A 66 -12.15 4.13 -11.59
N VAL A 67 -11.44 3.27 -10.87
CA VAL A 67 -10.06 2.92 -11.16
C VAL A 67 -10.03 1.43 -11.46
N THR A 68 -9.55 1.09 -12.66
CA THR A 68 -9.47 -0.30 -13.10
C THR A 68 -8.01 -0.70 -13.27
N LEU A 69 -7.62 -1.80 -12.65
CA LEU A 69 -6.28 -2.37 -12.70
C LEU A 69 -6.33 -3.71 -13.42
N SER A 70 -5.35 -3.95 -14.30
CA SER A 70 -5.20 -5.28 -14.91
C SER A 70 -4.79 -6.34 -13.89
N ASP A 71 -3.98 -5.94 -12.89
CA ASP A 71 -3.47 -6.77 -11.80
C ASP A 71 -2.95 -5.90 -10.66
N PHE A 72 -2.48 -6.51 -9.55
CA PHE A 72 -1.73 -5.81 -8.50
C PHE A 72 -0.23 -5.85 -8.76
N PRO A 73 0.50 -4.76 -8.44
CA PRO A 73 1.96 -4.71 -8.58
C PRO A 73 2.67 -5.78 -7.73
N GLY A 74 3.62 -6.48 -8.34
CA GLY A 74 4.44 -7.46 -7.64
C GLY A 74 5.75 -6.91 -7.05
N SER A 75 6.09 -5.64 -7.33
CA SER A 75 7.33 -5.00 -6.89
C SER A 75 7.13 -3.50 -6.68
N GLN A 76 8.11 -2.85 -6.04
CA GLN A 76 8.13 -1.40 -5.90
C GLN A 76 8.21 -0.69 -7.26
N ASN A 77 8.93 -1.26 -8.23
CA ASN A 77 9.04 -0.66 -9.56
C ASN A 77 7.70 -0.74 -10.30
N SER A 78 7.04 -1.90 -10.32
CA SER A 78 5.71 -2.01 -10.93
C SER A 78 4.66 -1.15 -10.24
N PHE A 79 4.79 -0.92 -8.92
CA PHE A 79 3.95 0.04 -8.21
C PHE A 79 4.20 1.49 -8.67
N ARG A 80 5.46 1.90 -8.83
CA ARG A 80 5.82 3.24 -9.34
C ARG A 80 5.34 3.45 -10.79
N ASP A 81 5.44 2.40 -11.60
CA ASP A 81 4.92 2.44 -12.97
C ASP A 81 3.39 2.63 -12.97
N LEU A 82 2.67 1.93 -12.10
CA LEU A 82 1.23 2.14 -11.92
C LEU A 82 0.95 3.55 -11.38
N GLN A 83 1.69 4.03 -10.39
CA GLN A 83 1.55 5.39 -9.85
C GLN A 83 1.76 6.44 -10.96
N SER A 84 2.69 6.22 -11.89
CA SER A 84 2.90 7.13 -13.02
C SER A 84 1.72 7.18 -13.99
N GLN A 85 0.96 6.08 -14.10
CA GLN A 85 -0.22 6.01 -14.97
C GLN A 85 -1.45 6.68 -14.37
N ILE A 86 -1.70 6.49 -13.06
CA ILE A 86 -2.96 6.92 -12.44
C ILE A 86 -2.80 8.00 -11.36
N GLY A 87 -1.59 8.19 -10.80
CA GLY A 87 -1.36 9.11 -9.67
C GLY A 87 -1.47 10.60 -10.02
N GLY A 88 -1.42 10.94 -11.31
CA GLY A 88 -1.71 12.31 -11.79
C GLY A 88 -3.17 12.73 -11.63
N SER A 89 -4.08 11.78 -11.43
CA SER A 89 -5.49 11.99 -11.12
C SER A 89 -5.75 11.85 -9.62
N PRO A 90 -6.56 12.72 -8.98
CA PRO A 90 -6.94 12.54 -7.59
C PRO A 90 -7.75 11.24 -7.36
N VAL A 91 -8.52 10.81 -8.35
CA VAL A 91 -9.24 9.52 -8.32
C VAL A 91 -8.29 8.34 -8.29
N GLY A 92 -7.30 8.33 -9.18
CA GLY A 92 -6.29 7.27 -9.23
C GLY A 92 -5.43 7.23 -7.97
N ALA A 93 -5.01 8.39 -7.49
CA ALA A 93 -4.21 8.51 -6.26
C ALA A 93 -4.97 8.00 -5.02
N ALA A 94 -6.30 8.12 -5.00
CA ALA A 94 -7.11 7.65 -3.88
C ALA A 94 -7.04 6.13 -3.67
N VAL A 95 -6.71 5.33 -4.68
CA VAL A 95 -6.61 3.87 -4.51
C VAL A 95 -5.19 3.37 -4.27
N LEU A 96 -4.16 4.19 -4.53
CA LEU A 96 -2.77 3.76 -4.41
C LEU A 96 -2.38 3.26 -3.00
N PRO A 97 -2.83 3.85 -1.87
CA PRO A 97 -2.54 3.28 -0.56
C PRO A 97 -3.12 1.87 -0.37
N LEU A 98 -4.31 1.60 -0.92
CA LEU A 98 -4.93 0.26 -0.90
C LEU A 98 -4.12 -0.72 -1.75
N VAL A 99 -3.65 -0.28 -2.94
CA VAL A 99 -2.73 -1.09 -3.75
C VAL A 99 -1.45 -1.39 -2.98
N GLY A 100 -0.90 -0.42 -2.27
CA GLY A 100 0.27 -0.62 -1.39
C GLY A 100 0.00 -1.61 -0.25
N MET A 101 -1.22 -1.64 0.32
CA MET A 101 -1.62 -2.63 1.32
C MET A 101 -1.67 -4.05 0.73
N GLU A 102 -2.13 -4.21 -0.51
CA GLU A 102 -2.11 -5.50 -1.18
C GLU A 102 -0.68 -5.97 -1.47
N VAL A 103 0.19 -5.06 -1.93
CA VAL A 103 1.63 -5.35 -2.08
C VAL A 103 2.26 -5.75 -0.73
N TYR A 104 1.87 -5.09 0.38
CA TYR A 104 2.32 -5.48 1.72
C TYR A 104 1.92 -6.91 2.05
N TYR A 105 0.68 -7.28 1.75
CA TYR A 105 0.18 -8.63 2.01
C TYR A 105 0.90 -9.68 1.17
N GLN A 106 1.06 -9.43 -0.13
CA GLN A 106 1.61 -10.40 -1.08
C GLN A 106 3.14 -10.50 -1.03
N ARG A 107 3.85 -9.39 -0.78
CA ARG A 107 5.32 -9.27 -0.95
C ARG A 107 6.07 -8.92 0.33
N GLY A 108 5.36 -8.80 1.44
CA GLY A 108 5.93 -8.53 2.74
C GLY A 108 6.06 -7.04 3.08
N SER A 109 6.40 -6.81 4.34
CA SER A 109 6.35 -5.49 4.96
C SER A 109 7.30 -4.48 4.30
N LYS A 110 8.53 -4.89 3.97
CA LYS A 110 9.53 -3.97 3.42
C LYS A 110 9.06 -3.31 2.13
N ILE A 111 8.63 -4.09 1.14
CA ILE A 111 8.19 -3.58 -0.16
C ILE A 111 6.86 -2.84 -0.02
N GLY A 112 5.90 -3.42 0.69
CA GLY A 112 4.58 -2.83 0.85
C GLY A 112 4.58 -1.50 1.61
N LEU A 113 5.38 -1.36 2.67
CA LEU A 113 5.51 -0.09 3.40
C LEU A 113 6.09 1.02 2.53
N GLU A 114 7.06 0.73 1.66
CA GLU A 114 7.59 1.70 0.71
C GLU A 114 6.53 2.14 -0.32
N CYS A 115 5.72 1.20 -0.82
CA CYS A 115 4.60 1.52 -1.71
C CYS A 115 3.56 2.41 -1.02
N ILE A 116 3.17 2.09 0.22
CA ILE A 116 2.23 2.90 1.01
C ILE A 116 2.82 4.29 1.27
N ARG A 117 4.08 4.37 1.73
CA ARG A 117 4.75 5.64 2.04
C ARG A 117 4.81 6.57 0.82
N SER A 118 5.06 6.03 -0.37
CA SER A 118 5.11 6.81 -1.61
C SER A 118 3.74 7.30 -2.09
N SER A 119 2.65 6.78 -1.54
CA SER A 119 1.27 7.09 -1.93
C SER A 119 0.47 7.88 -0.90
N CYS A 120 1.06 8.21 0.25
CA CYS A 120 0.40 8.99 1.29
C CYS A 120 1.33 10.05 1.92
N THR A 121 0.74 11.00 2.66
CA THR A 121 1.53 12.00 3.41
C THR A 121 2.22 11.34 4.60
N GLU A 122 3.39 11.86 4.98
CA GLU A 122 4.16 11.34 6.12
C GLU A 122 3.33 11.37 7.42
N SER A 123 2.46 12.35 7.59
CA SER A 123 1.58 12.46 8.76
C SER A 123 0.56 11.31 8.90
N THR A 124 0.27 10.60 7.80
CA THR A 124 -0.63 9.44 7.80
C THR A 124 0.11 8.10 7.84
N PHE A 125 1.43 8.11 7.62
CA PHE A 125 2.30 6.94 7.72
C PHE A 125 2.78 6.77 9.18
N THR A 126 1.90 6.29 10.04
CA THR A 126 2.10 6.22 11.49
C THR A 126 2.42 4.80 11.97
N ASP A 127 3.02 4.68 13.17
CA ASP A 127 3.21 3.38 13.85
C ASP A 127 1.89 2.63 14.04
N ARG A 128 0.79 3.37 14.27
CA ARG A 128 -0.54 2.78 14.37
C ARG A 128 -0.99 2.11 13.07
N LEU A 129 -0.70 2.72 11.92
CA LEU A 129 -0.94 2.09 10.61
C LEU A 129 -0.13 0.81 10.48
N GLN A 130 1.17 0.87 10.77
CA GLN A 130 2.07 -0.29 10.65
C GLN A 130 1.61 -1.43 11.56
N GLN A 131 1.25 -1.14 12.81
CA GLN A 131 0.70 -2.14 13.72
C GLN A 131 -0.61 -2.73 13.19
N ARG A 132 -1.49 -1.91 12.64
CA ARG A 132 -2.74 -2.39 12.04
C ARG A 132 -2.51 -3.31 10.85
N LEU A 133 -1.50 -3.03 10.02
CA LEU A 133 -1.13 -3.91 8.90
C LEU A 133 -0.57 -5.24 9.39
N LEU A 134 0.23 -5.23 10.46
CA LEU A 134 0.70 -6.46 11.10
C LEU A 134 -0.47 -7.29 11.62
N ASP A 135 -1.41 -6.66 12.33
CA ASP A 135 -2.59 -7.36 12.87
C ASP A 135 -3.43 -7.97 11.73
N MET A 136 -3.67 -7.21 10.65
CA MET A 136 -4.49 -7.69 9.52
C MET A 136 -3.86 -8.80 8.72
N TYR A 137 -2.54 -8.81 8.56
CA TYR A 137 -1.88 -9.67 7.58
C TYR A 137 -0.93 -10.71 8.18
N LYS A 138 -0.58 -10.58 9.45
CA LYS A 138 0.36 -11.49 10.13
C LYS A 138 -0.20 -12.09 11.42
N SER A 139 -1.39 -11.68 11.88
CA SER A 139 -1.98 -12.22 13.09
C SER A 139 -2.33 -13.70 12.93
N THR A 140 -2.06 -14.47 13.99
CA THR A 140 -2.56 -15.83 14.14
C THR A 140 -3.97 -15.86 14.74
N ASP A 141 -4.47 -14.75 15.25
CA ASP A 141 -5.83 -14.60 15.75
C ASP A 141 -6.78 -14.29 14.59
N ALA A 142 -7.71 -15.21 14.35
CA ALA A 142 -8.71 -15.10 13.29
C ALA A 142 -9.58 -13.84 13.42
N ASN A 143 -9.72 -13.26 14.64
CA ASN A 143 -10.47 -12.03 14.83
C ASN A 143 -9.80 -10.81 14.20
N TYR A 144 -8.48 -10.84 14.00
CA TYR A 144 -7.70 -9.74 13.42
C TYR A 144 -7.24 -10.02 11.99
N PHE A 145 -7.01 -11.27 11.64
CA PHE A 145 -6.51 -11.65 10.32
C PHE A 145 -7.53 -11.36 9.21
N ARG A 146 -7.17 -10.50 8.25
CA ARG A 146 -8.03 -10.03 7.13
C ARG A 146 -7.24 -10.00 5.82
N PRO A 147 -6.82 -11.13 5.27
CA PRO A 147 -6.06 -11.18 4.01
C PRO A 147 -6.83 -10.57 2.84
N TYR A 148 -8.15 -10.52 2.94
CA TYR A 148 -9.09 -10.00 1.97
C TYR A 148 -9.45 -8.51 2.19
N GLN A 149 -8.70 -7.78 3.04
CA GLN A 149 -9.03 -6.39 3.37
C GLN A 149 -9.15 -5.50 2.13
N VAL A 150 -8.20 -5.59 1.19
CA VAL A 150 -8.22 -4.79 -0.04
C VAL A 150 -9.29 -5.29 -1.00
N ALA A 151 -9.48 -6.60 -1.09
CA ALA A 151 -10.50 -7.22 -1.95
C ALA A 151 -11.91 -6.67 -1.66
N ALA A 152 -12.23 -6.36 -0.40
CA ALA A 152 -13.52 -5.79 -0.03
C ALA A 152 -13.86 -4.44 -0.69
N PHE A 153 -12.88 -3.73 -1.23
CA PHE A 153 -13.05 -2.49 -1.98
C PHE A 153 -13.19 -2.71 -3.50
N LEU A 154 -13.06 -3.95 -3.96
CA LEU A 154 -13.13 -4.27 -5.37
C LEU A 154 -14.57 -4.63 -5.77
N LYS A 155 -14.96 -4.18 -6.96
CA LYS A 155 -16.25 -4.50 -7.53
C LYS A 155 -16.46 -6.00 -7.64
N GLY A 156 -17.61 -6.48 -7.16
CA GLY A 156 -17.99 -7.89 -7.19
C GLY A 156 -17.46 -8.73 -6.03
N ALA A 157 -16.55 -8.22 -5.19
CA ALA A 157 -16.13 -8.91 -3.99
C ALA A 157 -17.15 -8.74 -2.86
N THR A 158 -17.56 -9.83 -2.22
CA THR A 158 -18.48 -9.83 -1.07
C THR A 158 -18.09 -10.89 -0.06
N PRO A 159 -18.53 -10.79 1.21
CA PRO A 159 -18.32 -11.87 2.18
C PRO A 159 -18.84 -13.22 1.69
N GLU A 160 -19.97 -13.21 0.97
CA GLU A 160 -20.71 -14.40 0.50
C GLU A 160 -19.98 -15.12 -0.63
N ASN A 161 -19.11 -14.44 -1.38
CA ASN A 161 -18.25 -15.06 -2.39
C ASN A 161 -16.79 -15.19 -1.94
N GLY A 162 -16.52 -15.05 -0.64
CA GLY A 162 -15.17 -15.12 -0.08
C GLY A 162 -14.28 -13.95 -0.47
N TYR A 163 -14.85 -12.79 -0.84
CA TYR A 163 -14.11 -11.63 -1.38
C TYR A 163 -13.28 -11.96 -2.61
N ASN A 164 -13.77 -12.82 -3.49
CA ASN A 164 -13.12 -13.19 -4.75
C ASN A 164 -13.71 -12.38 -5.93
N PRO A 165 -13.15 -11.20 -6.25
CA PRO A 165 -13.55 -10.42 -7.41
C PRO A 165 -13.03 -11.05 -8.70
N THR A 166 -13.58 -10.64 -9.83
CA THR A 166 -13.06 -11.01 -11.15
C THR A 166 -12.16 -9.91 -11.72
N ARG A 167 -11.16 -10.28 -12.50
CA ARG A 167 -10.35 -9.33 -13.27
C ARG A 167 -11.13 -8.73 -14.47
N PRO A 168 -10.83 -7.52 -14.87
CA PRO A 168 -9.91 -6.57 -14.25
C PRO A 168 -10.45 -6.02 -12.93
N TYR A 169 -9.55 -5.74 -11.98
CA TYR A 169 -9.92 -5.25 -10.65
C TYR A 169 -10.38 -3.80 -10.72
N THR A 170 -11.56 -3.52 -10.19
CA THR A 170 -12.16 -2.19 -10.28
C THR A 170 -12.53 -1.66 -8.90
N PHE A 171 -12.00 -0.48 -8.58
CA PHE A 171 -12.44 0.34 -7.44
C PHE A 171 -13.51 1.32 -7.94
N GLU A 172 -14.56 1.49 -7.14
CA GLU A 172 -15.64 2.47 -7.41
C GLU A 172 -15.60 3.58 -6.35
N LEU A 173 -15.56 4.84 -6.82
CA LEU A 173 -15.46 6.01 -5.97
C LEU A 173 -16.59 6.98 -6.28
N THR A 174 -17.00 7.74 -5.27
CA THR A 174 -17.93 8.87 -5.44
C THR A 174 -17.25 10.13 -4.90
N TYR A 175 -17.17 11.16 -5.71
CA TYR A 175 -16.65 12.45 -5.28
C TYR A 175 -17.59 13.10 -4.27
N LYS A 176 -17.02 13.68 -3.20
CA LYS A 176 -17.76 14.33 -2.12
C LYS A 176 -17.57 15.83 -2.08
N SER A 177 -16.32 16.28 -2.01
CA SER A 177 -15.99 17.69 -1.85
C SER A 177 -14.54 17.99 -2.20
N LYS A 178 -14.25 19.26 -2.43
CA LYS A 178 -12.88 19.80 -2.43
C LYS A 178 -12.78 20.95 -1.44
N GLU A 179 -11.59 21.14 -0.88
CA GLU A 179 -11.27 22.23 0.02
C GLU A 179 -9.81 22.67 -0.16
N GLU A 180 -9.55 23.95 0.01
CA GLU A 180 -8.18 24.46 0.02
C GLU A 180 -7.52 24.17 1.36
N ALA A 181 -6.36 23.52 1.34
CA ALA A 181 -5.60 23.16 2.52
C ALA A 181 -4.18 23.76 2.45
N GLN A 182 -4.05 24.99 2.92
CA GLN A 182 -2.79 25.74 2.87
C GLN A 182 -1.62 24.97 3.53
N LEU A 183 -1.88 24.30 4.66
CA LEU A 183 -0.86 23.51 5.38
C LEU A 183 -0.38 22.29 4.59
N LEU A 184 -1.18 21.79 3.67
CA LEU A 184 -0.83 20.66 2.79
C LEU A 184 -0.31 21.14 1.43
N GLY A 185 -0.31 22.44 1.19
CA GLY A 185 0.22 23.04 -0.04
C GLY A 185 -0.63 22.81 -1.28
N GLY A 186 -1.96 22.66 -1.15
CA GLY A 186 -2.83 22.44 -2.30
C GLY A 186 -4.28 22.16 -1.96
N THR A 187 -5.07 21.87 -3.00
CA THR A 187 -6.48 21.50 -2.87
C THR A 187 -6.60 20.02 -2.48
N VAL A 188 -7.37 19.75 -1.44
CA VAL A 188 -7.73 18.40 -0.98
C VAL A 188 -9.04 17.99 -1.65
N TYR A 189 -9.06 16.81 -2.25
CA TYR A 189 -10.25 16.18 -2.80
C TYR A 189 -10.68 15.02 -1.91
N THR A 190 -11.96 14.97 -1.54
CA THR A 190 -12.52 13.89 -0.72
C THR A 190 -13.38 12.97 -1.58
N PHE A 191 -13.07 11.69 -1.51
CA PHE A 191 -13.84 10.63 -2.16
C PHE A 191 -14.41 9.66 -1.13
N ARG A 192 -15.58 9.10 -1.43
CA ARG A 192 -16.11 7.91 -0.79
C ARG A 192 -15.73 6.70 -1.62
N LEU A 193 -15.10 5.70 -1.00
CA LEU A 193 -14.87 4.40 -1.64
C LEU A 193 -16.09 3.50 -1.39
N LYS A 194 -16.53 2.86 -2.44
CA LYS A 194 -17.49 1.75 -2.32
C LYS A 194 -16.77 0.52 -1.80
N TYR A 195 -17.38 -0.17 -0.87
CA TYR A 195 -16.86 -1.42 -0.35
C TYR A 195 -17.99 -2.32 0.11
N SER A 196 -17.72 -3.62 0.14
CA SER A 196 -18.62 -4.64 0.63
C SER A 196 -18.17 -5.12 2.02
N GLY A 197 -19.12 -5.55 2.84
CA GLY A 197 -18.78 -6.22 4.09
C GLY A 197 -18.36 -5.30 5.24
N SER A 198 -18.87 -4.08 5.32
CA SER A 198 -18.72 -3.29 6.55
C SER A 198 -19.59 -3.82 7.67
N GLU A 199 -19.02 -3.95 8.86
CA GLU A 199 -19.80 -4.17 10.10
C GLU A 199 -20.45 -2.86 10.60
N SER A 200 -19.92 -1.73 10.16
CA SER A 200 -20.46 -0.42 10.46
C SER A 200 -20.99 0.23 9.18
N SER A 201 -22.11 0.95 9.28
CA SER A 201 -22.68 1.74 8.18
C SER A 201 -21.83 2.99 7.83
N LYS A 202 -20.61 3.07 8.32
CA LYS A 202 -19.75 4.24 8.10
C LYS A 202 -19.19 4.24 6.69
N ASP A 203 -19.30 5.38 6.05
CA ASP A 203 -18.66 5.64 4.77
C ASP A 203 -17.14 5.55 4.89
N VAL A 204 -16.51 4.76 4.04
CA VAL A 204 -15.08 4.81 3.90
C VAL A 204 -14.73 5.99 3.01
N GLN A 205 -13.98 6.93 3.56
CA GLN A 205 -13.56 8.13 2.86
C GLN A 205 -12.05 8.18 2.77
N ILE A 206 -11.58 8.76 1.68
CA ILE A 206 -10.19 9.06 1.46
C ILE A 206 -10.05 10.49 0.96
N GLN A 207 -9.05 11.18 1.49
CA GLN A 207 -8.68 12.52 1.06
C GLN A 207 -7.34 12.45 0.35
N VAL A 208 -7.23 13.14 -0.76
CA VAL A 208 -5.99 13.24 -1.54
C VAL A 208 -5.66 14.69 -1.81
N VAL A 209 -4.37 14.99 -1.84
CA VAL A 209 -3.82 16.30 -2.14
C VAL A 209 -2.64 16.15 -3.11
N ARG A 210 -2.42 17.13 -3.95
CA ARG A 210 -1.15 17.25 -4.68
C ARG A 210 -0.35 18.38 -4.07
N PRO A 211 0.65 18.06 -3.23
CA PRO A 211 1.50 19.09 -2.64
C PRO A 211 2.27 19.86 -3.71
N ASN A 212 2.57 21.13 -3.44
CA ASN A 212 3.29 21.97 -4.37
C ASN A 212 4.59 21.31 -4.84
N GLY A 213 4.83 21.33 -6.16
CA GLY A 213 6.03 20.77 -6.77
C GLY A 213 6.02 19.23 -6.92
N GLN A 214 4.95 18.54 -6.47
CA GLN A 214 4.83 17.10 -6.64
C GLN A 214 4.10 16.74 -7.94
N PRO A 215 4.55 15.70 -8.67
CA PRO A 215 3.92 15.29 -9.92
C PRO A 215 2.59 14.56 -9.70
N TYR A 216 2.39 13.96 -8.52
CA TYR A 216 1.26 13.11 -8.20
C TYR A 216 0.46 13.63 -7.01
N PHE A 217 -0.83 13.28 -6.99
CA PHE A 217 -1.62 13.33 -5.78
C PHE A 217 -1.20 12.20 -4.83
N ILE A 218 -1.35 12.44 -3.52
CA ILE A 218 -1.09 11.47 -2.45
C ILE A 218 -2.21 11.54 -1.41
N ALA A 219 -2.46 10.44 -0.71
CA ALA A 219 -3.48 10.40 0.32
C ALA A 219 -3.04 11.20 1.55
N SER A 220 -3.89 12.16 1.97
CA SER A 220 -3.69 13.00 3.16
C SER A 220 -4.56 12.55 4.35
N SER A 221 -5.59 11.72 4.10
CA SER A 221 -6.41 11.06 5.13
C SER A 221 -7.03 9.81 4.54
N TRP A 222 -6.79 8.65 5.16
CA TRP A 222 -7.27 7.36 4.65
C TRP A 222 -7.44 6.29 5.75
N SER A 223 -7.45 6.70 7.02
CA SER A 223 -7.53 5.77 8.16
C SER A 223 -8.78 4.89 8.16
N SER A 224 -9.86 5.32 7.52
CA SER A 224 -11.06 4.50 7.34
C SER A 224 -10.86 3.30 6.41
N CYS A 225 -9.84 3.31 5.55
CA CYS A 225 -9.57 2.25 4.60
C CYS A 225 -8.94 1.00 5.24
N TYR A 226 -8.37 1.12 6.44
CA TYR A 226 -7.81 -0.01 7.19
C TYR A 226 -8.55 -0.31 8.50
N VAL A 227 -9.84 0.01 8.53
CA VAL A 227 -10.80 -0.54 9.51
C VAL A 227 -11.19 -1.94 9.04
N TYR A 228 -11.29 -2.89 9.97
CA TYR A 228 -11.61 -4.27 9.61
C TYR A 228 -12.91 -4.39 8.83
N VAL A 229 -12.84 -5.13 7.74
CA VAL A 229 -14.01 -5.60 6.99
C VAL A 229 -14.61 -6.84 7.64
N LYS A 230 -15.86 -7.16 7.34
CA LYS A 230 -16.53 -8.37 7.82
C LYS A 230 -15.72 -9.61 7.51
N HIS A 231 -15.89 -10.63 8.33
CA HIS A 231 -15.38 -11.95 8.02
C HIS A 231 -16.01 -12.52 6.74
N ILE A 232 -15.28 -13.39 6.10
CA ILE A 232 -15.80 -14.24 5.04
C ILE A 232 -17.00 -15.04 5.58
N ALA A 233 -18.05 -15.17 4.78
CA ALA A 233 -19.20 -15.97 5.14
C ALA A 233 -18.80 -17.44 5.36
N TYR A 234 -19.52 -18.12 6.24
CA TYR A 234 -19.25 -19.52 6.57
C TYR A 234 -19.22 -20.39 5.31
N GLY A 235 -18.21 -21.24 5.22
CA GLY A 235 -18.00 -22.13 4.07
C GLY A 235 -17.35 -21.49 2.84
N GLN A 236 -17.03 -20.20 2.90
CA GLN A 236 -16.32 -19.49 1.82
C GLN A 236 -14.81 -19.44 2.08
N THR A 237 -14.04 -19.27 1.02
CA THR A 237 -12.57 -19.15 1.07
C THR A 237 -12.13 -17.98 0.21
N PHE A 238 -11.17 -17.20 0.71
CA PHE A 238 -10.47 -16.19 -0.10
C PHE A 238 -9.32 -16.87 -0.84
N ASN A 239 -9.30 -16.73 -2.17
CA ASN A 239 -8.31 -17.39 -3.02
C ASN A 239 -7.09 -16.49 -3.36
N GLY A 240 -7.11 -15.26 -2.87
CA GLY A 240 -6.11 -14.24 -3.23
C GLY A 240 -6.57 -13.34 -4.37
N LEU A 241 -5.83 -12.27 -4.60
CA LEU A 241 -5.99 -11.39 -5.76
C LEU A 241 -4.87 -11.76 -6.76
N ASP A 242 -5.14 -12.78 -7.60
CA ASP A 242 -4.18 -13.30 -8.59
C ASP A 242 -4.23 -12.54 -9.92
#